data_3c52c05de699989e23389fd76c12ad58
#
_entry.id   3c52c05de699989e23389fd76c12ad58
#
_cell.length_a   1.000
_cell.length_b   1.000
_cell.length_c   1.000
_cell.angle_alpha   90.00
_cell.angle_beta   90.00
_cell.angle_gamma   90.00
#
_symmetry.space_group_name_H-M   'P 1'
#
loop_
_entity.id
_entity.type
_entity.pdbx_description
1 polymer ?
#
loop_
_entity_poly.entity_id
_entity_poly.type
_entity_poly.pdbx_seq_one_letter_code
_entity_poly.pdbx_strand_id
1 'polypeptide(L)'
;PGRVECPFPVTKENEERRNMKNRTIKAGRLFIHKNGIRAGITAFLLPLLAACGADDNAPDMPLGDRSIGFSTTVEDTQTRSGALATNNLLSMGIFAYYTGSNDLTISEKPNFMYNQEVKRSNVSSPWTYSPVKYWPNNPGDKLTFFAYAPYVKEATGSNPSFRPATDKGYPILDYIVSAKDNDQTDLLVSIPPSMNLTYGTNNGKVSLHMSHALTRVSAYVKSGDNVQGKQVTVFSMQATKKATLIFRDPTPSYNKYASWSYINPIEMITVSPSATLPFTVPAVKDEKKLLADFFLLPAARINESDHKFSITYTTAGTASSGDAPVQTVTLSNQTLPSMDKWEFGAYVSYTFLIEKQKLTVTATSHPTWGDAGTGTVTGSVVITYAVNPSDPNWSNGGSGSVDGK
;
A
#
# COMPACT_ATOMS: atom_id res chain seq x y z
N PRO A 1 58.53 5.53 -3.49
CA PRO A 1 58.15 6.57 -3.32
C PRO A 1 57.11 7.25 -4.04
N GLY A 2 56.36 7.95 -4.26
CA GLY A 2 55.54 8.72 -5.14
C GLY A 2 54.07 8.70 -4.75
N ARG A 3 53.67 9.61 -3.85
CA ARG A 3 52.28 9.89 -3.53
C ARG A 3 51.72 10.76 -4.65
N VAL A 4 50.64 10.32 -5.31
CA VAL A 4 49.87 11.14 -6.25
C VAL A 4 48.63 11.61 -5.52
N GLU A 5 48.49 12.90 -5.30
CA GLU A 5 47.31 13.56 -4.82
C GLU A 5 46.40 13.91 -6.03
N CYS A 6 45.15 13.48 -6.01
CA CYS A 6 44.11 13.94 -6.93
C CYS A 6 43.26 15.05 -6.26
N PRO A 7 43.11 16.21 -6.85
CA PRO A 7 42.23 17.26 -6.32
C PRO A 7 40.79 17.05 -6.78
N PHE A 8 39.84 17.01 -5.84
CA PHE A 8 38.42 17.07 -6.11
C PHE A 8 37.95 18.53 -6.27
N PRO A 9 37.09 18.84 -7.23
CA PRO A 9 36.56 20.19 -7.39
C PRO A 9 35.51 20.49 -6.31
N VAL A 10 35.65 21.63 -5.65
CA VAL A 10 34.69 22.21 -4.69
C VAL A 10 33.50 22.76 -5.48
N THR A 11 32.31 22.24 -5.27
CA THR A 11 31.08 22.74 -5.87
C THR A 11 30.51 23.94 -5.11
N LYS A 12 29.91 24.89 -5.85
CA LYS A 12 29.32 26.16 -5.37
C LYS A 12 28.27 26.05 -4.26
N GLU A 13 27.85 24.85 -3.91
CA GLU A 13 26.81 24.61 -2.92
C GLU A 13 27.28 24.78 -1.46
N ASN A 14 28.58 24.78 -1.23
CA ASN A 14 29.17 24.96 0.11
C ASN A 14 29.37 26.42 0.54
N GLU A 15 29.25 27.37 -0.35
CA GLU A 15 29.34 28.81 -0.03
C GLU A 15 28.02 29.42 0.44
N GLU A 16 26.88 28.93 -0.04
CA GLU A 16 25.56 29.43 0.39
C GLU A 16 25.20 29.01 1.81
N ARG A 17 25.68 27.89 2.28
CA ARG A 17 25.40 27.44 3.67
C ARG A 17 26.17 28.22 4.74
N ARG A 18 27.23 28.91 4.41
CA ARG A 18 27.98 29.77 5.36
C ARG A 18 27.34 31.15 5.55
N ASN A 19 26.61 31.65 4.57
CA ASN A 19 26.01 33.00 4.64
C ASN A 19 24.64 33.05 5.36
N MET A 20 24.01 31.93 5.65
CA MET A 20 22.73 31.87 6.35
C MET A 20 22.83 31.84 7.89
N LYS A 21 24.02 31.68 8.46
CA LYS A 21 24.21 31.64 9.92
C LYS A 21 24.51 33.01 10.60
N ASN A 22 24.63 34.08 9.82
CA ASN A 22 25.00 35.40 10.36
C ASN A 22 23.91 36.49 10.29
N ARG A 23 22.66 36.11 10.07
CA ARG A 23 21.55 37.08 10.07
C ARG A 23 20.45 36.74 11.08
N THR A 24 20.77 36.73 12.35
CA THR A 24 19.71 36.91 13.36
C THR A 24 20.37 37.27 14.68
N ILE A 25 20.67 38.54 14.95
CA ILE A 25 20.67 39.20 16.26
C ILE A 25 20.67 40.71 15.97
N LYS A 26 19.49 41.34 15.99
CA LYS A 26 19.33 42.75 16.37
C LYS A 26 17.96 42.97 17.00
N ALA A 27 18.02 43.00 18.31
CA ALA A 27 17.31 43.82 19.28
C ALA A 27 16.02 44.53 18.83
N GLY A 28 14.90 44.11 19.39
CA GLY A 28 13.72 44.94 19.61
C GLY A 28 13.70 45.44 21.06
N ARG A 29 13.93 46.75 21.27
CA ARG A 29 13.74 47.44 22.57
C ARG A 29 12.24 47.57 22.85
N LEU A 30 11.80 47.03 23.96
CA LEU A 30 10.44 47.26 24.47
C LEU A 30 10.47 48.51 25.41
N PHE A 31 9.62 49.49 25.10
CA PHE A 31 9.36 50.67 25.94
C PHE A 31 8.46 50.25 27.10
N ILE A 32 8.93 50.52 28.34
CA ILE A 32 8.12 50.43 29.56
C ILE A 32 7.59 51.80 29.91
N HIS A 33 6.28 51.93 29.90
CA HIS A 33 5.59 53.10 30.42
C HIS A 33 5.36 52.92 31.93
N LYS A 34 5.87 53.88 32.71
CA LYS A 34 5.63 54.04 34.17
C LYS A 34 4.28 54.66 34.37
N ASN A 35 3.41 54.05 35.16
CA ASN A 35 2.49 54.80 36.02
C ASN A 35 2.34 54.01 37.32
N GLY A 36 2.64 54.77 38.41
CA GLY A 36 2.67 54.25 39.75
C GLY A 36 1.31 54.31 40.45
N ILE A 37 1.13 53.44 41.43
CA ILE A 37 0.24 53.62 42.58
C ILE A 37 0.92 52.99 43.80
N ARG A 38 0.90 53.77 44.89
CA ARG A 38 1.46 53.46 46.20
C ARG A 38 0.54 52.58 47.04
N ALA A 39 1.16 51.96 48.01
CA ALA A 39 0.70 51.55 49.35
C ALA A 39 0.60 50.05 49.57
N GLY A 40 1.30 49.58 50.54
CA GLY A 40 0.91 48.95 51.74
C GLY A 40 1.87 47.85 52.19
N ILE A 41 2.84 48.24 53.08
CA ILE A 41 3.70 47.28 53.78
C ILE A 41 2.90 46.63 54.91
N THR A 42 2.76 45.29 54.91
CA THR A 42 2.49 44.56 56.14
C THR A 42 3.39 43.29 56.15
N ALA A 43 4.39 43.39 57.03
CA ALA A 43 5.29 42.32 57.32
C ALA A 43 4.59 41.25 58.20
N PHE A 44 4.54 40.03 57.77
CA PHE A 44 4.23 38.88 58.61
C PHE A 44 5.46 37.97 58.63
N LEU A 45 6.12 37.90 59.78
CA LEU A 45 7.10 36.87 60.11
C LEU A 45 6.37 35.57 60.37
N LEU A 46 6.75 34.53 59.65
CA LEU A 46 6.45 33.15 60.04
C LEU A 46 7.74 32.36 60.21
N PRO A 47 7.79 31.50 61.21
CA PRO A 47 9.04 30.80 61.59
C PRO A 47 9.35 29.63 60.62
N LEU A 48 10.64 29.43 60.33
CA LEU A 48 11.17 28.21 59.75
C LEU A 48 10.98 27.07 60.74
N LEU A 49 10.16 26.09 60.35
CA LEU A 49 10.22 24.73 60.87
C LEU A 49 10.84 23.86 59.76
N ALA A 50 12.09 23.52 59.97
CA ALA A 50 12.74 22.44 59.22
C ALA A 50 12.12 21.12 59.63
N ALA A 51 11.37 20.51 58.75
CA ALA A 51 11.00 19.09 58.82
C ALA A 51 11.67 18.40 57.66
N CYS A 52 12.75 17.66 57.93
CA CYS A 52 13.21 16.57 57.10
C CYS A 52 12.16 15.46 57.15
N GLY A 53 11.43 15.31 56.10
CA GLY A 53 10.61 14.18 55.79
C GLY A 53 10.85 13.84 54.30
N ALA A 54 11.59 12.79 54.07
CA ALA A 54 11.66 12.22 52.72
C ALA A 54 10.27 11.62 52.44
N ASP A 55 9.38 12.41 51.86
CA ASP A 55 8.18 11.89 51.22
C ASP A 55 8.45 11.74 49.74
N ASP A 56 8.66 10.49 49.32
CA ASP A 56 8.59 10.00 47.93
C ASP A 56 7.16 10.11 47.39
N ASN A 57 6.49 11.23 47.57
CA ASN A 57 5.23 11.55 46.92
C ASN A 57 5.48 12.67 45.91
N ALA A 58 5.96 12.28 44.71
CA ALA A 58 5.68 13.07 43.55
C ALA A 58 4.16 13.28 43.48
N PRO A 59 3.65 14.52 43.32
CA PRO A 59 2.21 14.74 43.27
C PRO A 59 1.63 13.83 42.22
N ASP A 60 0.71 12.95 42.64
CA ASP A 60 -0.17 12.20 41.76
C ASP A 60 -0.88 13.25 40.87
N MET A 61 -0.30 13.49 39.69
CA MET A 61 -1.05 14.21 38.68
C MET A 61 -2.30 13.36 38.42
N PRO A 62 -3.51 13.98 38.46
CA PRO A 62 -4.71 13.22 38.12
C PRO A 62 -4.40 12.46 36.82
N LEU A 63 -4.51 11.14 36.89
CA LEU A 63 -4.36 10.26 35.76
C LEU A 63 -5.42 10.69 34.74
N GLY A 64 -5.09 11.67 33.91
CA GLY A 64 -5.87 11.98 32.72
C GLY A 64 -6.06 10.66 31.97
N ASP A 65 -7.10 10.56 31.18
CA ASP A 65 -7.39 9.35 30.42
C ASP A 65 -6.13 8.87 29.68
N ARG A 66 -5.44 7.87 30.26
CA ARG A 66 -4.22 7.25 29.69
C ARG A 66 -4.56 6.12 28.71
N SER A 67 -5.82 6.00 28.34
CA SER A 67 -6.22 5.02 27.33
C SER A 67 -5.50 5.27 26.00
N ILE A 68 -5.11 4.19 25.35
CA ILE A 68 -4.46 4.26 24.04
C ILE A 68 -5.52 4.51 22.99
N GLY A 69 -5.50 5.69 22.37
CA GLY A 69 -6.32 6.01 21.22
C GLY A 69 -5.57 5.80 19.91
N PHE A 70 -6.31 5.57 18.82
CA PHE A 70 -5.75 5.41 17.48
C PHE A 70 -6.25 6.48 16.53
N SER A 71 -5.42 6.84 15.55
CA SER A 71 -5.78 7.59 14.35
C SER A 71 -5.12 6.95 13.13
N THR A 72 -5.77 7.05 11.98
CA THR A 72 -5.27 6.45 10.74
C THR A 72 -5.30 7.45 9.59
N THR A 73 -4.29 7.38 8.74
CA THR A 73 -4.27 7.99 7.41
C THR A 73 -3.93 6.89 6.41
N VAL A 74 -4.57 6.89 5.24
CA VAL A 74 -4.23 6.01 4.12
C VAL A 74 -3.59 6.86 3.04
N GLU A 75 -2.49 6.37 2.47
CA GLU A 75 -1.64 7.16 1.58
C GLU A 75 -2.31 7.57 0.27
N ASP A 76 -3.39 6.92 -0.16
CA ASP A 76 -4.00 7.14 -1.46
C ASP A 76 -5.50 7.36 -1.45
N THR A 77 -5.95 8.22 -2.39
CA THR A 77 -7.35 8.39 -2.74
C THR A 77 -7.76 7.37 -3.79
N GLN A 78 -8.92 6.78 -3.59
CA GLN A 78 -9.38 5.59 -4.30
C GLN A 78 -10.30 5.81 -5.46
N THR A 79 -10.31 4.86 -6.42
CA THR A 79 -11.31 4.76 -7.49
C THR A 79 -11.91 3.37 -7.70
N ARG A 80 -11.46 2.32 -6.96
CA ARG A 80 -12.01 0.97 -7.09
C ARG A 80 -13.01 0.63 -6.00
N SER A 81 -14.11 -0.06 -6.35
CA SER A 81 -14.96 -0.74 -5.37
C SER A 81 -14.14 -1.82 -4.63
N GLY A 82 -14.10 -1.77 -3.31
CA GLY A 82 -13.40 -2.75 -2.47
C GLY A 82 -11.97 -2.39 -2.07
N ALA A 83 -11.32 -1.39 -2.68
CA ALA A 83 -10.05 -0.89 -2.18
C ALA A 83 -10.26 -0.04 -0.91
N LEU A 84 -9.31 -0.07 0.01
CA LEU A 84 -9.39 0.65 1.28
C LEU A 84 -8.84 2.07 1.16
N ALA A 85 -9.46 3.01 1.84
CA ALA A 85 -9.02 4.39 1.97
C ALA A 85 -9.42 4.95 3.33
N THR A 86 -8.95 6.15 3.63
CA THR A 86 -9.31 6.83 4.87
C THR A 86 -10.83 6.94 5.07
N ASN A 87 -11.58 7.07 3.98
CA ASN A 87 -13.04 7.26 4.01
C ASN A 87 -13.87 5.97 4.05
N ASN A 88 -13.26 4.78 3.99
CA ASN A 88 -13.96 3.49 4.09
C ASN A 88 -13.27 2.47 5.00
N LEU A 89 -12.14 2.81 5.60
CA LEU A 89 -11.43 1.96 6.55
C LEU A 89 -12.18 1.91 7.88
N LEU A 90 -12.78 0.76 8.21
CA LEU A 90 -13.64 0.59 9.39
C LEU A 90 -13.09 -0.38 10.43
N SER A 91 -12.10 -1.19 10.08
CA SER A 91 -11.48 -2.15 11.00
C SER A 91 -10.00 -2.36 10.70
N MET A 92 -9.22 -2.66 11.73
CA MET A 92 -7.80 -3.01 11.63
C MET A 92 -7.41 -3.97 12.73
N GLY A 93 -6.36 -4.76 12.49
CA GLY A 93 -5.70 -5.62 13.47
C GLY A 93 -4.42 -4.97 13.96
N ILE A 94 -4.23 -4.94 15.28
CA ILE A 94 -3.07 -4.33 15.92
C ILE A 94 -2.22 -5.39 16.62
N PHE A 95 -0.90 -5.32 16.37
CA PHE A 95 0.12 -5.99 17.16
C PHE A 95 0.90 -4.94 17.93
N ALA A 96 1.07 -5.13 19.24
CA ALA A 96 1.81 -4.18 20.06
C ALA A 96 2.78 -4.86 21.01
N TYR A 97 3.91 -4.22 21.19
CA TYR A 97 5.06 -4.68 21.98
C TYR A 97 5.34 -3.67 23.10
N TYR A 98 5.43 -4.16 24.31
CA TYR A 98 5.90 -3.39 25.47
C TYR A 98 7.34 -3.84 25.80
N THR A 99 8.26 -2.89 25.84
CA THR A 99 9.69 -3.14 25.97
C THR A 99 10.33 -2.42 27.17
N GLY A 100 9.51 -1.88 28.09
CA GLY A 100 10.00 -1.03 29.15
C GLY A 100 10.74 0.19 28.55
N SER A 101 11.87 0.56 29.13
CA SER A 101 12.66 1.70 28.62
C SER A 101 13.52 1.39 27.37
N ASN A 102 13.55 0.13 26.92
CA ASN A 102 14.38 -0.28 25.80
C ASN A 102 13.64 -0.09 24.46
N ASP A 103 14.41 0.02 23.38
CA ASP A 103 13.86 -0.02 22.02
C ASP A 103 13.45 -1.46 21.65
N LEU A 104 12.46 -1.58 20.76
CA LEU A 104 12.03 -2.87 20.25
C LEU A 104 13.15 -3.58 19.49
N THR A 105 13.32 -4.87 19.76
CA THR A 105 14.22 -5.76 19.04
C THR A 105 13.48 -6.98 18.50
N ILE A 106 14.12 -7.71 17.59
CA ILE A 106 13.59 -8.98 17.05
C ILE A 106 13.48 -10.10 18.11
N SER A 107 14.02 -9.90 19.29
CA SER A 107 13.97 -10.87 20.39
C SER A 107 12.67 -10.82 21.17
N GLU A 108 11.86 -9.80 20.95
CA GLU A 108 10.58 -9.59 21.60
C GLU A 108 9.44 -10.32 20.89
N LYS A 109 8.33 -10.52 21.59
CA LYS A 109 7.08 -11.05 21.08
C LYS A 109 5.96 -10.05 21.33
N PRO A 110 4.81 -10.12 20.61
CA PRO A 110 3.68 -9.21 20.83
C PRO A 110 3.01 -9.46 22.17
N ASN A 111 3.61 -8.92 23.24
CA ASN A 111 3.25 -9.12 24.63
C ASN A 111 2.21 -8.12 25.15
N PHE A 112 1.84 -7.12 24.37
CA PHE A 112 0.91 -6.08 24.78
C PHE A 112 -0.44 -6.16 24.05
N MET A 113 -0.43 -6.27 22.72
CA MET A 113 -1.58 -6.59 21.87
C MET A 113 -1.17 -7.62 20.82
N TYR A 114 -2.03 -8.60 20.58
CA TYR A 114 -1.85 -9.58 19.52
C TYR A 114 -3.13 -9.68 18.71
N ASN A 115 -3.06 -9.32 17.43
CA ASN A 115 -4.18 -9.27 16.51
C ASN A 115 -5.45 -8.64 17.13
N GLN A 116 -5.26 -7.54 17.88
CA GLN A 116 -6.35 -6.85 18.54
C GLN A 116 -7.23 -6.16 17.50
N GLU A 117 -8.52 -6.55 17.45
CA GLU A 117 -9.49 -5.83 16.63
C GLU A 117 -9.66 -4.40 17.16
N VAL A 118 -9.44 -3.42 16.28
CA VAL A 118 -9.75 -2.01 16.49
C VAL A 118 -10.69 -1.58 15.38
N LYS A 119 -11.87 -1.07 15.73
CA LYS A 119 -12.94 -0.77 14.78
C LYS A 119 -13.64 0.53 15.07
N ARG A 120 -14.36 1.02 14.06
CA ARG A 120 -15.27 2.16 14.17
C ARG A 120 -16.56 1.91 13.38
N SER A 121 -17.67 2.49 13.82
CA SER A 121 -18.98 2.29 13.17
C SER A 121 -19.09 3.03 11.82
N ASN A 122 -18.39 4.15 11.68
CA ASN A 122 -18.27 4.93 10.45
C ASN A 122 -16.97 5.75 10.50
N VAL A 123 -16.62 6.38 9.40
CA VAL A 123 -15.33 7.10 9.25
C VAL A 123 -15.18 8.33 10.15
N SER A 124 -16.27 8.90 10.61
CA SER A 124 -16.26 10.04 11.56
C SER A 124 -16.28 9.59 13.03
N SER A 125 -16.52 8.30 13.30
CA SER A 125 -16.53 7.76 14.66
C SER A 125 -15.11 7.52 15.15
N PRO A 126 -14.87 7.63 16.47
CA PRO A 126 -13.60 7.27 17.06
C PRO A 126 -13.33 5.76 16.91
N TRP A 127 -12.06 5.40 16.84
CA TRP A 127 -11.62 4.02 16.91
C TRP A 127 -11.86 3.45 18.30
N THR A 128 -12.44 2.25 18.38
CA THR A 128 -12.77 1.55 19.61
C THR A 128 -12.26 0.12 19.60
N TYR A 129 -11.94 -0.43 20.77
CA TYR A 129 -11.52 -1.82 20.94
C TYR A 129 -11.76 -2.27 22.39
N SER A 130 -11.79 -3.57 22.62
CA SER A 130 -11.99 -4.16 23.95
C SER A 130 -11.09 -5.41 24.11
N PRO A 131 -10.45 -5.60 25.26
CA PRO A 131 -10.39 -4.68 26.42
C PRO A 131 -9.53 -3.44 26.10
N VAL A 132 -9.89 -2.28 26.67
CA VAL A 132 -9.11 -1.06 26.54
C VAL A 132 -7.73 -1.25 27.20
N LYS A 133 -6.68 -0.79 26.55
CA LYS A 133 -5.31 -0.77 27.05
C LYS A 133 -4.88 0.66 27.38
N TYR A 134 -4.00 0.77 28.33
CA TYR A 134 -3.52 2.04 28.86
C TYR A 134 -2.01 2.14 28.67
N TRP A 135 -1.52 3.36 28.49
CA TRP A 135 -0.10 3.63 28.48
C TRP A 135 0.53 3.22 29.81
N PRO A 136 1.76 2.70 29.80
CA PRO A 136 2.51 2.38 31.01
C PRO A 136 2.62 3.56 31.94
N ASN A 137 2.67 3.30 33.27
CA ASN A 137 2.79 4.37 34.27
C ASN A 137 4.16 5.05 34.27
N ASN A 138 5.22 4.29 33.95
CA ASN A 138 6.55 4.85 33.85
C ASN A 138 6.68 5.68 32.56
N PRO A 139 7.00 6.99 32.62
CA PRO A 139 7.08 7.85 31.45
C PRO A 139 8.11 7.44 30.41
N GLY A 140 9.14 6.71 30.81
CA GLY A 140 10.19 6.20 29.91
C GLY A 140 9.85 4.90 29.20
N ASP A 141 8.75 4.25 29.56
CA ASP A 141 8.35 2.97 28.97
C ASP A 141 7.83 3.15 27.56
N LYS A 142 8.22 2.22 26.70
CA LYS A 142 8.01 2.27 25.26
C LYS A 142 7.03 1.21 24.78
N LEU A 143 6.18 1.61 23.84
CA LEU A 143 5.30 0.76 23.07
C LEU A 143 5.59 0.91 21.58
N THR A 144 5.56 -0.20 20.86
CA THR A 144 5.64 -0.21 19.40
C THR A 144 4.40 -0.88 18.83
N PHE A 145 3.82 -0.28 17.78
CA PHE A 145 2.59 -0.73 17.17
C PHE A 145 2.80 -1.03 15.69
N PHE A 146 2.33 -2.20 15.27
CA PHE A 146 2.17 -2.60 13.87
C PHE A 146 0.68 -2.80 13.61
N ALA A 147 0.23 -2.39 12.44
CA ALA A 147 -1.16 -2.51 12.05
C ALA A 147 -1.31 -3.10 10.65
N TYR A 148 -2.42 -3.77 10.42
CA TYR A 148 -2.90 -4.16 9.10
C TYR A 148 -4.42 -3.95 9.02
N ALA A 149 -4.94 -3.86 7.81
CA ALA A 149 -6.38 -3.73 7.57
C ALA A 149 -6.80 -4.39 6.24
N PRO A 150 -8.04 -4.91 6.14
CA PRO A 150 -9.06 -4.93 7.20
C PRO A 150 -8.72 -5.98 8.28
N TYR A 151 -9.32 -5.85 9.47
CA TYR A 151 -9.16 -6.87 10.51
C TYR A 151 -9.67 -8.23 10.07
N VAL A 152 -8.89 -9.25 10.33
CA VAL A 152 -9.27 -10.66 10.12
C VAL A 152 -9.18 -11.39 11.46
N LYS A 153 -10.28 -11.99 11.88
CA LYS A 153 -10.30 -12.85 13.06
C LYS A 153 -9.46 -14.09 12.78
N GLU A 154 -8.50 -14.38 13.66
CA GLU A 154 -7.68 -15.57 13.54
C GLU A 154 -8.52 -16.84 13.67
N ALA A 155 -8.47 -17.68 12.66
CA ALA A 155 -9.12 -18.97 12.57
C ALA A 155 -8.37 -19.86 11.56
N THR A 156 -8.65 -21.15 11.57
CA THR A 156 -8.14 -22.05 10.54
C THR A 156 -8.59 -21.58 9.16
N GLY A 157 -7.63 -21.32 8.27
CA GLY A 157 -7.90 -20.83 6.91
C GLY A 157 -8.16 -19.33 6.79
N SER A 158 -7.92 -18.54 7.86
CA SER A 158 -7.96 -17.08 7.75
C SER A 158 -6.94 -16.56 6.74
N ASN A 159 -7.29 -15.47 6.05
CA ASN A 159 -6.43 -14.81 5.07
C ASN A 159 -6.49 -13.28 5.28
N PRO A 160 -5.40 -12.63 5.71
CA PRO A 160 -4.11 -13.24 6.06
C PRO A 160 -4.15 -14.11 7.32
N SER A 161 -3.18 -15.03 7.45
CA SER A 161 -2.85 -15.73 8.68
C SER A 161 -1.59 -15.13 9.31
N PHE A 162 -1.35 -15.41 10.60
CA PHE A 162 -0.36 -14.67 11.37
C PHE A 162 0.63 -15.61 12.08
N ARG A 163 1.85 -15.10 12.31
CA ARG A 163 2.79 -15.74 13.23
C ARG A 163 2.16 -15.83 14.62
N PRO A 164 2.29 -16.98 15.33
CA PRO A 164 1.74 -17.14 16.67
C PRO A 164 2.24 -16.09 17.69
N ALA A 165 1.38 -15.72 18.64
CA ALA A 165 1.72 -14.75 19.70
C ALA A 165 2.91 -15.18 20.57
N THR A 166 3.23 -16.47 20.60
CA THR A 166 4.34 -17.05 21.36
C THR A 166 5.70 -16.82 20.71
N ASP A 167 5.71 -16.54 19.40
CA ASP A 167 6.91 -16.44 18.60
C ASP A 167 7.55 -15.07 18.72
N LYS A 168 8.89 -15.07 18.76
CA LYS A 168 9.68 -13.84 18.76
C LYS A 168 9.79 -13.24 17.36
N GLY A 169 10.02 -11.96 17.31
CA GLY A 169 10.20 -11.20 16.07
C GLY A 169 9.02 -10.30 15.74
N TYR A 170 9.18 -9.52 14.69
CA TYR A 170 8.12 -8.64 14.18
C TYR A 170 6.94 -9.44 13.63
N PRO A 171 5.76 -8.84 13.48
CA PRO A 171 4.61 -9.52 12.88
C PRO A 171 4.94 -10.07 11.50
N ILE A 172 4.38 -11.23 11.18
CA ILE A 172 4.44 -11.86 9.87
C ILE A 172 3.02 -12.22 9.47
N LEU A 173 2.66 -11.90 8.22
CA LEU A 173 1.37 -12.18 7.64
C LEU A 173 1.55 -13.06 6.40
N ASP A 174 0.95 -14.25 6.41
CA ASP A 174 0.85 -15.10 5.22
C ASP A 174 -0.41 -14.73 4.46
N TYR A 175 -0.28 -14.43 3.17
CA TYR A 175 -1.39 -13.98 2.33
C TYR A 175 -1.55 -14.87 1.09
N ILE A 176 -2.81 -15.14 0.74
CA ILE A 176 -3.19 -15.96 -0.42
C ILE A 176 -4.11 -15.13 -1.32
N VAL A 177 -3.76 -15.04 -2.61
CA VAL A 177 -4.59 -14.36 -3.62
C VAL A 177 -5.78 -15.24 -3.99
N SER A 178 -6.99 -14.68 -4.00
CA SER A 178 -8.20 -15.33 -4.47
C SER A 178 -8.28 -15.33 -6.00
N ALA A 179 -8.86 -16.39 -6.58
CA ALA A 179 -8.94 -16.57 -8.04
C ALA A 179 -9.89 -15.57 -8.72
N LYS A 180 -10.90 -15.06 -8.03
CA LYS A 180 -11.86 -14.09 -8.54
C LYS A 180 -11.59 -12.71 -7.96
N ASP A 181 -11.66 -11.67 -8.78
CA ASP A 181 -11.39 -10.29 -8.37
C ASP A 181 -12.33 -9.79 -7.25
N ASN A 182 -13.62 -10.18 -7.27
CA ASN A 182 -14.57 -9.81 -6.20
C ASN A 182 -14.31 -10.50 -4.85
N ASP A 183 -13.58 -11.63 -4.88
CA ASP A 183 -13.21 -12.37 -3.67
C ASP A 183 -11.85 -11.90 -3.11
N GLN A 184 -11.19 -10.96 -3.79
CA GLN A 184 -9.94 -10.38 -3.37
C GLN A 184 -10.20 -9.18 -2.45
N THR A 185 -9.49 -9.16 -1.35
CA THR A 185 -9.54 -8.06 -0.37
C THR A 185 -8.25 -7.28 -0.44
N ASP A 186 -8.35 -5.96 -0.47
CA ASP A 186 -7.20 -5.08 -0.32
C ASP A 186 -6.54 -5.27 1.05
N LEU A 187 -5.23 -5.17 1.10
CA LEU A 187 -4.45 -5.28 2.32
C LEU A 187 -3.66 -4.01 2.54
N LEU A 188 -4.00 -3.29 3.61
CA LEU A 188 -3.20 -2.18 4.12
C LEU A 188 -2.29 -2.63 5.26
N VAL A 189 -1.13 -2.01 5.38
CA VAL A 189 -0.21 -2.18 6.51
C VAL A 189 0.37 -0.85 6.96
N SER A 190 0.66 -0.71 8.26
CA SER A 190 1.26 0.52 8.78
C SER A 190 2.73 0.63 8.37
N ILE A 191 3.06 1.65 7.56
CA ILE A 191 4.41 1.94 7.07
C ILE A 191 4.63 3.46 7.07
N PRO A 192 5.59 3.96 7.86
CA PRO A 192 6.34 3.25 8.91
C PRO A 192 5.44 2.79 10.06
N PRO A 193 5.82 1.73 10.80
CA PRO A 193 5.14 1.39 12.04
C PRO A 193 5.37 2.47 13.10
N SER A 194 4.49 2.56 14.09
CA SER A 194 4.62 3.51 15.21
C SER A 194 5.53 2.91 16.27
N MET A 195 6.84 3.18 16.17
CA MET A 195 7.87 2.52 16.96
C MET A 195 8.31 3.32 18.19
N ASN A 196 8.57 2.59 19.29
CA ASN A 196 9.23 3.09 20.50
C ASN A 196 8.56 4.35 21.09
N LEU A 197 7.22 4.40 21.04
CA LEU A 197 6.43 5.54 21.54
C LEU A 197 6.34 5.50 23.06
N THR A 198 6.42 6.68 23.69
CA THR A 198 6.12 6.89 25.10
C THR A 198 4.80 7.64 25.25
N TYR A 199 4.23 7.66 26.46
CA TYR A 199 2.97 8.38 26.73
C TYR A 199 3.03 9.86 26.35
N GLY A 200 4.17 10.52 26.57
CA GLY A 200 4.37 11.95 26.20
C GLY A 200 4.38 12.22 24.70
N THR A 201 4.49 11.18 23.89
CA THR A 201 4.45 11.28 22.44
C THR A 201 2.99 11.39 21.98
N ASN A 202 2.63 12.40 21.21
CA ASN A 202 1.30 12.55 20.59
C ASN A 202 0.09 12.57 21.55
N ASN A 203 0.26 13.03 22.78
CA ASN A 203 -0.83 13.11 23.77
C ASN A 203 -1.60 11.79 23.96
N GLY A 204 -0.90 10.67 23.99
CA GLY A 204 -1.49 9.35 24.19
C GLY A 204 -2.18 8.74 22.97
N LYS A 205 -2.12 9.37 21.80
CA LYS A 205 -2.67 8.82 20.55
C LYS A 205 -1.58 8.17 19.69
N VAL A 206 -1.90 7.03 19.11
CA VAL A 206 -1.05 6.32 18.14
C VAL A 206 -1.54 6.67 16.74
N SER A 207 -0.69 7.34 15.96
CA SER A 207 -0.96 7.66 14.55
C SER A 207 -0.41 6.55 13.67
N LEU A 208 -1.27 5.96 12.85
CA LEU A 208 -0.94 4.87 11.94
C LEU A 208 -1.03 5.37 10.49
N HIS A 209 0.08 5.33 9.78
CA HIS A 209 0.14 5.58 8.34
C HIS A 209 -0.02 4.26 7.62
N MET A 210 -1.14 4.10 6.91
CA MET A 210 -1.50 2.85 6.24
C MET A 210 -1.19 2.95 4.76
N SER A 211 -0.44 1.99 4.23
CA SER A 211 -0.08 1.89 2.81
C SER A 211 -0.60 0.57 2.24
N HIS A 212 -0.98 0.56 0.96
CA HIS A 212 -1.38 -0.65 0.26
C HIS A 212 -0.21 -1.62 0.15
N ALA A 213 -0.40 -2.86 0.58
CA ALA A 213 0.63 -3.89 0.53
C ALA A 213 0.61 -4.71 -0.77
N LEU A 214 -0.51 -4.72 -1.48
CA LEU A 214 -0.72 -5.40 -2.75
C LEU A 214 -0.45 -4.46 -3.93
N THR A 215 -0.28 -5.02 -5.11
CA THR A 215 -0.31 -4.28 -6.38
C THR A 215 -1.73 -4.32 -6.93
N ARG A 216 -2.30 -3.17 -7.29
CA ARG A 216 -3.53 -3.09 -8.06
C ARG A 216 -3.21 -3.32 -9.54
N VAL A 217 -3.90 -4.27 -10.18
CA VAL A 217 -3.71 -4.61 -11.59
C VAL A 217 -5.05 -4.58 -12.31
N SER A 218 -5.25 -3.57 -13.17
CA SER A 218 -6.48 -3.41 -13.95
C SER A 218 -6.30 -3.88 -15.39
N ALA A 219 -7.27 -4.60 -15.92
CA ALA A 219 -7.36 -4.96 -17.33
C ALA A 219 -8.49 -4.16 -17.99
N TYR A 220 -8.15 -3.40 -19.01
CA TYR A 220 -9.10 -2.66 -19.84
C TYR A 220 -9.18 -3.25 -21.23
N VAL A 221 -10.36 -3.24 -21.82
CA VAL A 221 -10.54 -3.53 -23.26
C VAL A 221 -10.91 -2.28 -24.02
N LYS A 222 -10.48 -2.23 -25.26
CA LYS A 222 -10.62 -1.09 -26.16
C LYS A 222 -10.79 -1.59 -27.59
N SER A 223 -11.63 -0.93 -28.39
CA SER A 223 -11.74 -1.21 -29.83
C SER A 223 -10.81 -0.29 -30.63
N GLY A 224 -10.10 -0.85 -31.60
CA GLY A 224 -9.27 -0.10 -32.55
C GLY A 224 -10.03 0.47 -33.73
N ASP A 225 -11.31 0.14 -33.84
CA ASP A 225 -12.21 0.57 -34.92
C ASP A 225 -13.62 0.87 -34.34
N ASN A 226 -14.53 1.34 -35.17
CA ASN A 226 -15.91 1.62 -34.77
C ASN A 226 -16.87 0.43 -35.00
N VAL A 227 -16.36 -0.81 -34.99
CA VAL A 227 -17.15 -2.02 -35.19
C VAL A 227 -17.85 -2.38 -33.88
N GLN A 228 -19.18 -2.47 -33.93
CA GLN A 228 -20.02 -2.84 -32.80
C GLN A 228 -20.06 -4.35 -32.58
N GLY A 229 -20.44 -4.73 -31.35
CA GLY A 229 -20.77 -6.10 -31.01
C GLY A 229 -19.56 -7.01 -30.71
N LYS A 230 -18.36 -6.45 -30.66
CA LYS A 230 -17.19 -7.20 -30.13
C LYS A 230 -17.44 -7.60 -28.68
N GLN A 231 -17.09 -8.83 -28.35
CA GLN A 231 -17.28 -9.36 -27.01
C GLN A 231 -16.03 -10.10 -26.56
N VAL A 232 -15.67 -9.97 -25.29
CA VAL A 232 -14.74 -10.84 -24.61
C VAL A 232 -15.52 -11.95 -23.91
N THR A 233 -15.25 -13.20 -24.27
CA THR A 233 -15.97 -14.37 -23.73
C THR A 233 -15.16 -15.12 -22.70
N VAL A 234 -13.82 -15.01 -22.72
CA VAL A 234 -12.91 -15.55 -21.71
C VAL A 234 -11.82 -14.53 -21.43
N PHE A 235 -11.49 -14.36 -20.17
CA PHE A 235 -10.33 -13.58 -19.75
C PHE A 235 -9.74 -14.14 -18.46
N SER A 236 -8.43 -14.26 -18.43
CA SER A 236 -7.69 -14.63 -17.21
C SER A 236 -6.25 -14.15 -17.28
N MET A 237 -5.64 -14.01 -16.10
CA MET A 237 -4.22 -13.70 -15.94
C MET A 237 -3.58 -14.65 -14.94
N GLN A 238 -2.28 -14.86 -15.04
CA GLN A 238 -1.49 -15.59 -14.06
C GLN A 238 -0.81 -14.61 -13.09
N ALA A 239 -0.83 -14.96 -11.82
CA ALA A 239 -0.22 -14.17 -10.74
C ALA A 239 0.37 -15.10 -9.67
N THR A 240 1.23 -14.56 -8.83
CA THR A 240 1.72 -15.28 -7.66
C THR A 240 0.57 -15.56 -6.69
N LYS A 241 0.44 -16.82 -6.25
CA LYS A 241 -0.67 -17.29 -5.43
C LYS A 241 -0.52 -16.90 -3.97
N LYS A 242 0.67 -17.08 -3.39
CA LYS A 242 0.91 -16.85 -1.98
C LYS A 242 2.28 -16.26 -1.70
N ALA A 243 2.36 -15.46 -0.67
CA ALA A 243 3.60 -14.92 -0.13
C ALA A 243 3.43 -14.54 1.34
N THR A 244 4.55 -14.31 2.00
CA THR A 244 4.65 -13.89 3.40
C THR A 244 5.10 -12.44 3.47
N LEU A 245 4.29 -11.57 4.09
CA LEU A 245 4.70 -10.21 4.42
C LEU A 245 5.40 -10.20 5.77
N ILE A 246 6.59 -9.63 5.79
CA ILE A 246 7.43 -9.52 6.98
C ILE A 246 7.62 -8.04 7.29
N PHE A 247 7.16 -7.60 8.47
CA PHE A 247 7.54 -6.29 9.00
C PHE A 247 9.01 -6.30 9.42
N ARG A 248 9.69 -5.18 9.26
CA ARG A 248 11.13 -5.04 9.53
C ARG A 248 11.43 -3.66 10.11
N ASP A 249 12.54 -3.59 10.84
CA ASP A 249 13.23 -2.33 11.06
C ASP A 249 14.01 -1.96 9.78
N PRO A 250 13.96 -0.70 9.34
CA PRO A 250 14.80 -0.27 8.23
C PRO A 250 16.27 -0.33 8.67
N THR A 251 17.06 -1.10 7.94
CA THR A 251 18.52 -1.11 8.08
C THR A 251 19.13 -0.39 6.87
N PRO A 252 20.43 -0.02 6.88
CA PRO A 252 21.10 0.50 5.68
C PRO A 252 20.96 -0.40 4.46
N SER A 253 20.74 -1.71 4.66
CA SER A 253 20.51 -2.70 3.60
C SER A 253 19.04 -2.84 3.21
N TYR A 254 18.11 -2.34 4.04
CA TYR A 254 16.67 -2.41 3.83
C TYR A 254 16.04 -1.07 4.21
N ASN A 255 15.80 -0.21 3.23
CA ASN A 255 15.11 1.07 3.41
C ASN A 255 13.57 0.94 3.47
N LYS A 256 13.03 -0.27 3.67
CA LYS A 256 11.61 -0.57 3.72
C LYS A 256 11.23 -1.25 5.04
N TYR A 257 10.19 -0.76 5.69
CA TYR A 257 9.64 -1.30 6.94
C TYR A 257 8.86 -2.62 6.78
N ALA A 258 8.51 -2.99 5.56
CA ALA A 258 7.88 -4.26 5.25
C ALA A 258 8.30 -4.76 3.86
N SER A 259 8.32 -6.07 3.67
CA SER A 259 8.63 -6.69 2.39
C SER A 259 7.93 -8.02 2.24
N TRP A 260 7.62 -8.38 0.98
CA TRP A 260 7.13 -9.70 0.64
C TRP A 260 8.27 -10.68 0.49
N SER A 261 8.09 -11.89 1.02
CA SER A 261 8.96 -13.05 0.87
C SER A 261 8.20 -14.16 0.16
N TYR A 262 8.80 -14.77 -0.86
CA TYR A 262 8.18 -15.79 -1.68
C TYR A 262 8.82 -17.13 -1.44
N ILE A 263 7.99 -18.19 -1.40
CA ILE A 263 8.47 -19.57 -1.30
C ILE A 263 8.93 -20.00 -2.69
N ASN A 264 10.10 -20.62 -2.79
CA ASN A 264 10.62 -21.14 -4.06
C ASN A 264 10.40 -22.68 -4.13
N PRO A 265 9.79 -23.23 -5.21
CA PRO A 265 9.29 -22.54 -6.40
C PRO A 265 8.07 -21.66 -6.11
N ILE A 266 7.92 -20.57 -6.87
CA ILE A 266 6.76 -19.68 -6.75
C ILE A 266 5.51 -20.42 -7.22
N GLU A 267 4.51 -20.47 -6.35
CA GLU A 267 3.19 -21.03 -6.71
C GLU A 267 2.35 -19.99 -7.45
N MET A 268 1.91 -20.32 -8.66
CA MET A 268 1.09 -19.45 -9.49
C MET A 268 -0.41 -19.77 -9.34
N ILE A 269 -1.24 -18.75 -9.57
CA ILE A 269 -2.69 -18.87 -9.64
C ILE A 269 -3.21 -18.20 -10.91
N THR A 270 -4.25 -18.78 -11.50
CA THR A 270 -5.03 -18.11 -12.55
C THR A 270 -6.11 -17.26 -11.91
N VAL A 271 -6.07 -15.95 -12.16
CA VAL A 271 -7.09 -14.99 -11.71
C VAL A 271 -7.99 -14.60 -12.87
N SER A 272 -9.27 -14.37 -12.60
CA SER A 272 -10.27 -14.04 -13.61
C SER A 272 -11.30 -13.03 -13.07
N PRO A 273 -11.96 -12.23 -13.94
CA PRO A 273 -12.99 -11.33 -13.52
C PRO A 273 -14.21 -12.08 -12.96
N SER A 274 -14.88 -11.45 -12.01
CA SER A 274 -16.23 -11.83 -11.57
C SER A 274 -17.31 -11.21 -12.46
N ALA A 275 -16.93 -10.26 -13.32
CA ALA A 275 -17.84 -9.68 -14.30
C ALA A 275 -18.47 -10.76 -15.17
N THR A 276 -19.77 -10.57 -15.50
CA THR A 276 -20.50 -11.50 -16.39
C THR A 276 -19.86 -11.48 -17.77
N LEU A 277 -19.42 -12.65 -18.20
CA LEU A 277 -19.01 -12.89 -19.57
C LEU A 277 -20.19 -13.46 -20.38
N PRO A 278 -20.37 -13.10 -21.65
CA PRO A 278 -19.53 -12.24 -22.47
C PRO A 278 -19.59 -10.75 -22.09
N PHE A 279 -18.45 -10.09 -22.11
CA PHE A 279 -18.28 -8.67 -21.81
C PHE A 279 -18.22 -7.86 -23.11
N THR A 280 -19.10 -6.88 -23.26
CA THR A 280 -19.18 -6.06 -24.48
C THR A 280 -18.05 -5.03 -24.51
N VAL A 281 -17.22 -5.09 -25.54
CA VAL A 281 -16.17 -4.12 -25.84
C VAL A 281 -16.83 -2.82 -26.31
N PRO A 282 -16.32 -1.64 -25.92
CA PRO A 282 -16.84 -0.37 -26.40
C PRO A 282 -16.88 -0.30 -27.93
N ALA A 283 -17.98 0.20 -28.48
CA ALA A 283 -18.16 0.35 -29.92
C ALA A 283 -17.44 1.57 -30.51
N VAL A 284 -17.20 2.57 -29.67
CA VAL A 284 -16.49 3.77 -30.08
C VAL A 284 -14.99 3.50 -30.09
N LYS A 285 -14.35 3.84 -31.21
CA LYS A 285 -12.90 3.72 -31.33
C LYS A 285 -12.21 4.46 -30.18
N ASP A 286 -11.23 3.81 -29.59
CA ASP A 286 -10.40 4.34 -28.52
C ASP A 286 -11.08 4.51 -27.16
N GLU A 287 -12.39 4.32 -27.03
CA GLU A 287 -13.04 4.20 -25.73
C GLU A 287 -12.55 2.93 -25.00
N LYS A 288 -12.14 3.07 -23.75
CA LYS A 288 -11.72 1.95 -22.91
C LYS A 288 -12.75 1.61 -21.84
N LYS A 289 -12.93 0.33 -21.57
CA LYS A 289 -13.82 -0.15 -20.51
C LYS A 289 -13.10 -1.15 -19.63
N LEU A 290 -13.31 -1.03 -18.33
CA LEU A 290 -12.69 -1.93 -17.33
C LEU A 290 -13.30 -3.34 -17.46
N LEU A 291 -12.44 -4.33 -17.72
CA LEU A 291 -12.81 -5.74 -17.81
C LEU A 291 -12.59 -6.47 -16.49
N ALA A 292 -11.47 -6.20 -15.82
CA ALA A 292 -11.10 -6.79 -14.55
C ALA A 292 -10.22 -5.83 -13.75
N ASP A 293 -10.24 -6.00 -12.42
CA ASP A 293 -9.44 -5.18 -11.52
C ASP A 293 -9.03 -6.03 -10.31
N PHE A 294 -7.77 -6.36 -10.20
CA PHE A 294 -7.23 -7.32 -9.26
C PHE A 294 -6.39 -6.65 -8.18
N PHE A 295 -6.39 -7.27 -6.98
CA PHE A 295 -5.39 -7.05 -5.94
C PHE A 295 -4.44 -8.25 -5.92
N LEU A 296 -3.22 -8.06 -6.40
CA LEU A 296 -2.24 -9.12 -6.59
C LEU A 296 -1.01 -8.90 -5.72
N LEU A 297 -0.31 -10.00 -5.43
CA LEU A 297 0.99 -9.91 -4.77
C LEU A 297 2.00 -9.18 -5.67
N PRO A 298 2.81 -8.27 -5.11
CA PRO A 298 3.92 -7.67 -5.84
C PRO A 298 4.82 -8.75 -6.44
N ALA A 299 5.35 -8.49 -7.61
CA ALA A 299 6.30 -9.37 -8.29
C ALA A 299 7.58 -8.62 -8.59
N ALA A 300 8.71 -9.21 -8.28
CA ALA A 300 10.02 -8.57 -8.46
C ALA A 300 10.33 -8.26 -9.93
N ARG A 301 9.74 -9.02 -10.82
CA ARG A 301 9.82 -8.85 -12.28
C ARG A 301 8.64 -9.55 -12.92
N ILE A 302 8.05 -8.95 -13.94
CA ILE A 302 7.07 -9.65 -14.79
C ILE A 302 7.87 -10.47 -15.80
N ASN A 303 8.06 -11.75 -15.49
CA ASN A 303 8.78 -12.67 -16.34
C ASN A 303 7.87 -13.18 -17.46
N GLU A 304 8.46 -13.35 -18.64
CA GLU A 304 7.78 -13.93 -19.82
C GLU A 304 7.27 -15.36 -19.55
N SER A 305 7.90 -16.10 -18.64
CA SER A 305 7.52 -17.47 -18.31
C SER A 305 6.32 -17.56 -17.36
N ASP A 306 6.15 -16.61 -16.43
CA ASP A 306 5.31 -16.82 -15.27
C ASP A 306 4.05 -15.95 -15.25
N HIS A 307 4.11 -14.74 -15.84
CA HIS A 307 2.98 -13.81 -15.87
C HIS A 307 2.37 -13.74 -17.27
N LYS A 308 1.35 -14.53 -17.49
CA LYS A 308 0.67 -14.69 -18.75
C LYS A 308 -0.80 -14.29 -18.67
N PHE A 309 -1.42 -14.03 -19.81
CA PHE A 309 -2.84 -13.87 -19.92
C PHE A 309 -3.44 -14.83 -20.96
N SER A 310 -4.73 -15.08 -20.84
CA SER A 310 -5.54 -15.75 -21.85
C SER A 310 -6.79 -14.93 -22.11
N ILE A 311 -7.13 -14.76 -23.39
CA ILE A 311 -8.31 -14.01 -23.81
C ILE A 311 -8.96 -14.70 -25.01
N THR A 312 -10.30 -14.82 -24.97
CA THR A 312 -11.11 -15.18 -26.12
C THR A 312 -12.09 -14.05 -26.40
N TYR A 313 -12.15 -13.62 -27.65
CA TYR A 313 -13.02 -12.51 -28.04
C TYR A 313 -13.54 -12.68 -29.47
N THR A 314 -14.62 -11.97 -29.80
CA THR A 314 -15.16 -11.86 -31.16
C THR A 314 -14.70 -10.57 -31.82
N THR A 315 -14.44 -10.62 -33.12
CA THR A 315 -13.93 -9.45 -33.88
C THR A 315 -15.02 -8.48 -34.33
N ALA A 316 -16.27 -8.92 -34.30
CA ALA A 316 -17.46 -8.11 -34.59
C ALA A 316 -18.67 -8.68 -33.84
N GLY A 317 -19.81 -7.98 -33.85
CA GLY A 317 -21.11 -8.50 -33.46
C GLY A 317 -21.73 -9.37 -34.58
N THR A 318 -23.05 -9.33 -34.73
CA THR A 318 -23.75 -10.00 -35.82
C THR A 318 -23.36 -9.37 -37.16
N ALA A 319 -22.97 -10.22 -38.12
CA ALA A 319 -22.68 -9.76 -39.47
C ALA A 319 -23.93 -9.11 -40.09
N SER A 320 -23.82 -7.85 -40.48
CA SER A 320 -24.77 -7.23 -41.43
C SER A 320 -24.40 -7.73 -42.84
N SER A 321 -25.38 -7.79 -43.73
CA SER A 321 -25.15 -8.25 -45.10
C SER A 321 -24.07 -7.37 -45.78
N GLY A 322 -22.88 -7.96 -46.03
CA GLY A 322 -21.73 -7.30 -46.61
C GLY A 322 -20.52 -7.16 -45.69
N ASP A 323 -20.65 -7.40 -44.38
CA ASP A 323 -19.53 -7.35 -43.46
C ASP A 323 -18.77 -8.68 -43.40
N ALA A 324 -17.50 -8.61 -43.00
CA ALA A 324 -16.70 -9.81 -42.74
C ALA A 324 -17.38 -10.68 -41.67
N PRO A 325 -17.35 -12.00 -41.78
CA PRO A 325 -17.95 -12.91 -40.82
C PRO A 325 -17.35 -12.65 -39.40
N VAL A 326 -18.22 -12.78 -38.40
CA VAL A 326 -17.78 -12.74 -37.00
C VAL A 326 -16.79 -13.85 -36.76
N GLN A 327 -15.62 -13.50 -36.26
CA GLN A 327 -14.60 -14.47 -35.92
C GLN A 327 -14.37 -14.51 -34.42
N THR A 328 -14.17 -15.73 -33.91
CA THR A 328 -13.74 -15.94 -32.54
C THR A 328 -12.23 -16.14 -32.52
N VAL A 329 -11.54 -15.30 -31.78
CA VAL A 329 -10.09 -15.35 -31.58
C VAL A 329 -9.81 -15.85 -30.17
N THR A 330 -9.04 -16.93 -30.04
CA THR A 330 -8.59 -17.47 -28.75
C THR A 330 -7.07 -17.37 -28.66
N LEU A 331 -6.60 -16.60 -27.68
CA LEU A 331 -5.18 -16.44 -27.37
C LEU A 331 -4.94 -16.96 -25.96
N SER A 332 -4.22 -18.09 -25.87
CA SER A 332 -3.94 -18.77 -24.59
C SER A 332 -2.50 -18.58 -24.17
N ASN A 333 -2.30 -18.32 -22.87
CA ASN A 333 -0.98 -18.24 -22.24
C ASN A 333 -0.02 -17.25 -22.92
N GLN A 334 -0.55 -16.12 -23.38
CA GLN A 334 0.25 -15.06 -24.00
C GLN A 334 1.03 -14.29 -22.96
N THR A 335 2.24 -13.89 -23.29
CA THR A 335 3.10 -13.10 -22.42
C THR A 335 2.54 -11.70 -22.22
N LEU A 336 2.52 -11.23 -20.98
CA LEU A 336 2.25 -9.82 -20.69
C LEU A 336 3.41 -8.93 -21.17
N PRO A 337 3.15 -7.67 -21.56
CA PRO A 337 4.22 -6.72 -21.86
C PRO A 337 5.22 -6.67 -20.71
N SER A 338 6.51 -6.62 -21.06
CA SER A 338 7.58 -6.47 -20.08
C SER A 338 7.36 -5.25 -19.21
N MET A 339 7.45 -5.43 -17.92
CA MET A 339 7.49 -4.38 -16.91
C MET A 339 8.61 -4.69 -15.95
N ASP A 340 9.21 -3.65 -15.37
CA ASP A 340 10.27 -3.89 -14.39
C ASP A 340 9.75 -4.69 -13.20
N LYS A 341 8.57 -4.36 -12.68
CA LYS A 341 7.94 -5.09 -11.57
C LYS A 341 6.53 -4.58 -11.24
N TRP A 342 5.72 -5.44 -10.64
CA TRP A 342 4.60 -5.03 -9.81
C TRP A 342 5.12 -4.71 -8.41
N GLU A 343 5.12 -3.45 -8.03
CA GLU A 343 5.68 -3.03 -6.75
C GLU A 343 4.64 -3.06 -5.62
N PHE A 344 5.15 -3.05 -4.40
CA PHE A 344 4.39 -2.85 -3.17
C PHE A 344 3.62 -1.52 -3.25
N GLY A 345 2.30 -1.58 -3.14
CA GLY A 345 1.43 -0.41 -3.24
C GLY A 345 1.31 0.21 -4.65
N ALA A 346 1.85 -0.43 -5.68
CA ALA A 346 1.77 0.12 -7.05
C ALA A 346 0.41 -0.12 -7.70
N TYR A 347 0.09 0.73 -8.68
CA TYR A 347 -1.01 0.55 -9.60
C TYR A 347 -0.50 0.37 -11.03
N VAL A 348 -0.96 -0.70 -11.68
CA VAL A 348 -0.61 -1.06 -13.07
C VAL A 348 -1.89 -1.34 -13.83
N SER A 349 -1.96 -0.86 -15.07
CA SER A 349 -3.06 -1.24 -15.97
C SER A 349 -2.56 -1.84 -17.27
N TYR A 350 -3.30 -2.84 -17.76
CA TYR A 350 -3.11 -3.42 -19.08
C TYR A 350 -4.30 -3.05 -19.95
N THR A 351 -4.03 -2.48 -21.13
CA THR A 351 -5.06 -2.14 -22.11
C THR A 351 -4.96 -3.10 -23.29
N PHE A 352 -6.01 -3.85 -23.53
CA PHE A 352 -6.18 -4.81 -24.60
C PHE A 352 -6.92 -4.14 -25.76
N LEU A 353 -6.18 -3.66 -26.76
CA LEU A 353 -6.72 -3.06 -27.96
C LEU A 353 -7.03 -4.11 -29.01
N ILE A 354 -8.32 -4.33 -29.26
CA ILE A 354 -8.83 -5.35 -30.19
C ILE A 354 -9.01 -4.72 -31.57
N GLU A 355 -8.23 -5.16 -32.52
CA GLU A 355 -8.29 -4.79 -33.94
C GLU A 355 -8.62 -6.00 -34.80
N LYS A 356 -8.89 -5.80 -36.11
CA LYS A 356 -9.37 -6.86 -37.00
C LYS A 356 -8.44 -8.06 -37.09
N GLN A 357 -7.13 -7.85 -37.06
CA GLN A 357 -6.12 -8.92 -37.29
C GLN A 357 -5.00 -8.89 -36.24
N LYS A 358 -5.15 -8.12 -35.18
CA LYS A 358 -4.17 -8.06 -34.11
C LYS A 358 -4.79 -7.68 -32.78
N LEU A 359 -4.17 -8.12 -31.71
CA LEU A 359 -4.36 -7.65 -30.36
C LEU A 359 -3.10 -6.93 -29.93
N THR A 360 -3.24 -5.67 -29.51
CA THR A 360 -2.15 -4.92 -28.89
C THR A 360 -2.43 -4.84 -27.39
N VAL A 361 -1.46 -5.25 -26.59
CA VAL A 361 -1.54 -5.14 -25.12
C VAL A 361 -0.51 -4.11 -24.67
N THR A 362 -0.96 -3.07 -23.99
CA THR A 362 -0.10 -2.01 -23.48
C THR A 362 -0.14 -2.01 -21.96
N ALA A 363 1.03 -2.05 -21.34
CA ALA A 363 1.20 -1.91 -19.89
C ALA A 363 1.46 -0.44 -19.53
N THR A 364 0.80 0.03 -18.48
CA THR A 364 0.92 1.40 -17.97
C THR A 364 1.12 1.36 -16.46
N SER A 365 2.17 1.98 -15.96
CA SER A 365 2.39 2.21 -14.53
C SER A 365 1.77 3.54 -14.14
N HIS A 366 1.08 3.57 -13.02
CA HIS A 366 0.44 4.76 -12.49
C HIS A 366 1.11 5.19 -11.18
N PRO A 367 1.25 6.50 -10.92
CA PRO A 367 1.94 6.99 -9.73
C PRO A 367 1.19 6.65 -8.44
N THR A 368 -0.14 6.57 -8.50
CA THR A 368 -0.99 6.25 -7.34
C THR A 368 -2.17 5.35 -7.71
N TRP A 369 -2.81 4.73 -6.73
CA TRP A 369 -3.98 3.88 -6.94
C TRP A 369 -5.21 4.65 -7.46
N GLY A 370 -5.29 5.95 -7.20
CA GLY A 370 -6.37 6.84 -7.65
C GLY A 370 -6.22 7.33 -9.09
N ASP A 371 -5.09 7.12 -9.72
CA ASP A 371 -4.68 7.83 -10.93
C ASP A 371 -4.93 7.01 -12.21
N ALA A 372 -6.19 6.75 -12.52
CA ALA A 372 -6.59 5.97 -13.70
C ALA A 372 -6.26 6.66 -15.06
N GLY A 373 -5.89 7.95 -15.05
CA GLY A 373 -5.71 8.77 -16.26
C GLY A 373 -4.28 9.16 -16.61
N THR A 374 -3.36 9.23 -15.64
CA THR A 374 -2.02 9.76 -15.80
C THR A 374 -0.96 8.68 -15.56
N GLY A 375 -0.83 7.74 -16.44
CA GLY A 375 0.18 6.69 -16.32
C GLY A 375 1.28 6.81 -17.38
N THR A 376 2.43 6.24 -17.09
CA THR A 376 3.53 6.09 -18.05
C THR A 376 3.45 4.71 -18.68
N VAL A 377 3.41 4.66 -20.01
CA VAL A 377 3.50 3.39 -20.75
C VAL A 377 4.89 2.78 -20.53
N THR A 378 4.92 1.57 -20.01
CA THR A 378 6.15 0.85 -19.67
C THR A 378 6.48 -0.29 -20.63
N GLY A 379 5.49 -0.76 -21.38
CA GLY A 379 5.70 -1.82 -22.37
C GLY A 379 4.49 -2.03 -23.27
N SER A 380 4.70 -2.65 -24.42
CA SER A 380 3.65 -3.03 -25.36
C SER A 380 4.01 -4.34 -26.07
N VAL A 381 3.03 -5.19 -26.28
CA VAL A 381 3.15 -6.42 -27.08
C VAL A 381 2.07 -6.41 -28.14
N VAL A 382 2.44 -6.74 -29.37
CA VAL A 382 1.52 -6.89 -30.51
C VAL A 382 1.44 -8.35 -30.91
N ILE A 383 0.24 -8.90 -30.88
CA ILE A 383 -0.04 -10.28 -31.30
C ILE A 383 -0.85 -10.21 -32.59
N THR A 384 -0.22 -10.61 -33.70
CA THR A 384 -0.89 -10.70 -35.00
C THR A 384 -1.40 -12.12 -35.23
N TYR A 385 -2.56 -12.24 -35.87
CA TYR A 385 -3.14 -13.52 -36.24
C TYR A 385 -3.75 -13.42 -37.65
N ALA A 386 -3.67 -14.53 -38.38
CA ALA A 386 -4.32 -14.62 -39.69
C ALA A 386 -5.84 -14.70 -39.50
N VAL A 387 -6.57 -13.92 -40.26
CA VAL A 387 -8.03 -14.03 -40.35
C VAL A 387 -8.34 -15.07 -41.41
N ASN A 388 -8.89 -16.22 -41.00
CA ASN A 388 -9.41 -17.20 -41.98
C ASN A 388 -10.87 -16.87 -42.29
N PRO A 389 -11.19 -16.38 -43.49
CA PRO A 389 -12.54 -15.98 -43.84
C PRO A 389 -13.52 -17.19 -43.93
N SER A 390 -13.01 -18.41 -43.90
CA SER A 390 -13.79 -19.66 -44.03
C SER A 390 -14.03 -20.39 -42.71
N ASP A 391 -13.39 -20.00 -41.60
CA ASP A 391 -13.52 -20.70 -40.32
C ASP A 391 -13.98 -19.72 -39.21
N PRO A 392 -15.24 -19.78 -38.78
CA PRO A 392 -15.76 -18.92 -37.72
C PRO A 392 -15.21 -19.25 -36.32
N ASN A 393 -14.56 -20.43 -36.13
CA ASN A 393 -14.05 -20.91 -34.84
C ASN A 393 -12.52 -21.05 -34.82
N TRP A 394 -11.81 -20.35 -35.66
CA TRP A 394 -10.36 -20.47 -35.72
C TRP A 394 -9.69 -20.13 -34.38
N SER A 395 -8.90 -21.05 -33.85
CA SER A 395 -8.08 -20.88 -32.66
C SER A 395 -6.60 -20.94 -33.05
N ASN A 396 -5.87 -19.86 -32.74
CA ASN A 396 -4.42 -19.85 -32.96
C ASN A 396 -3.70 -20.44 -31.75
N GLY A 397 -3.24 -21.70 -31.88
CA GLY A 397 -2.25 -22.26 -30.96
C GLY A 397 -0.81 -21.81 -31.26
N GLY A 398 -0.63 -20.80 -32.10
CA GLY A 398 0.67 -20.38 -32.62
C GLY A 398 1.39 -19.36 -31.72
N SER A 399 2.69 -19.55 -31.66
CA SER A 399 3.67 -18.66 -31.07
C SER A 399 3.59 -17.25 -31.64
N GLY A 400 3.26 -16.27 -30.80
CA GLY A 400 3.40 -14.84 -31.16
C GLY A 400 4.88 -14.50 -31.29
N SER A 401 5.27 -13.83 -32.37
CA SER A 401 6.57 -13.19 -32.44
C SER A 401 6.55 -11.90 -31.59
N VAL A 402 7.48 -11.79 -30.68
CA VAL A 402 7.69 -10.59 -29.86
C VAL A 402 8.66 -9.70 -30.64
N ASP A 403 8.14 -8.70 -31.34
CA ASP A 403 8.98 -7.63 -31.86
C ASP A 403 9.12 -6.56 -30.78
N GLY A 404 10.17 -6.71 -29.94
CA GLY A 404 10.60 -5.69 -29.00
C GLY A 404 11.27 -4.53 -29.75
N LYS A 405 10.72 -3.36 -29.61
CA LYS A 405 11.42 -2.09 -29.81
C LYS A 405 11.22 -1.22 -28.59
#